data_0a4de944a663bf720be752afab47aa24
#
_entry.id   0a4de944a663bf720be752afab47aa24
#
_cell.length_a   1.000
_cell.length_b   1.000
_cell.length_c   1.000
_cell.angle_alpha   90.00
_cell.angle_beta   90.00
_cell.angle_gamma   90.00
#
_symmetry.space_group_name_H-M   'P 1'
#
loop_
_entity.id
_entity.type
_entity.pdbx_description
1 polymer ?
#
loop_
_entity_poly.entity_id
_entity_poly.type
_entity_poly.pdbx_seq_one_letter_code
_entity_poly.pdbx_strand_id
1 'polypeptide(L)'
;LSGKGSPLPRRRLQADDVHYAMLPEKMFSLPLIKAMEAAGSIASYALSAGITYKEAMAAVTLLRMAYDFEYWCATCVKVQDKLTKRMVPFVLRRPQLKLFEAMIDDLFADRPVRIILLKARQWGGSTLVQIFMAWIQLFHRRRWHSAIVADLEDQSRNIKAMYSRLAANHPREVSTVTFTGFEGSSKNKRIAERDCIIYLGSMQKPDAIRSADVMMAHLSEVGLWRQTDGKRPEDVVQSIAGTVPLEPYSVIVMESTAKGIGNYFHRQWCKAVGGESGYKPVFVPWFEIELYRLPFKNDEERRTMAGSLTSHERHVFELGATLEAINWYRRKRHTDAYDDWRMGCEFPSDPTEAFQSTGRRAHNPEYVSAMRRYVRDPIAKGDMSADAPHGKEAIDGSLRFVPSAEGPLWIWAHPDRSTAMSRRYIVSMDIGGRTPGADWSVISVIDRYWLAEGGVEECIATWRFHLDQDLAVWKAVQIAKYYCDALLVVEANSLD
;
A
#
# COMPACT_ATOMS: atom_id res chain seq x y z
N LEU A 1 -30.16 9.28 0.66
CA LEU A 1 -28.80 9.23 1.20
C LEU A 1 -28.85 9.73 2.63
N SER A 2 -29.11 8.82 3.59
CA SER A 2 -29.07 9.12 5.01
C SER A 2 -27.61 9.41 5.38
N GLY A 3 -27.32 10.52 6.03
CA GLY A 3 -25.97 10.94 6.43
C GLY A 3 -25.25 10.04 7.46
N LYS A 4 -25.71 8.83 7.69
CA LYS A 4 -25.02 7.83 8.51
C LYS A 4 -23.95 7.15 7.68
N GLY A 5 -22.68 7.48 7.94
CA GLY A 5 -21.49 6.89 7.32
C GLY A 5 -20.80 7.75 6.26
N SER A 6 -21.35 8.89 5.87
CA SER A 6 -20.66 9.84 5.00
C SER A 6 -19.51 10.53 5.75
N PRO A 7 -18.30 10.60 5.19
CA PRO A 7 -17.20 11.37 5.78
C PRO A 7 -17.39 12.87 5.65
N LEU A 8 -18.32 13.33 4.78
CA LEU A 8 -18.61 14.77 4.61
C LEU A 8 -19.55 15.26 5.73
N PRO A 9 -19.13 16.25 6.53
CA PRO A 9 -20.04 16.96 7.43
C PRO A 9 -21.19 17.55 6.63
N ARG A 10 -22.42 17.36 7.10
CA ARG A 10 -23.63 17.79 6.37
C ARG A 10 -24.53 18.66 7.24
N ARG A 11 -25.08 19.70 6.63
CA ARG A 11 -26.06 20.59 7.23
C ARG A 11 -27.32 20.63 6.37
N ARG A 12 -28.47 20.84 6.98
CA ARG A 12 -29.73 21.01 6.27
C ARG A 12 -29.77 22.41 5.64
N LEU A 13 -30.13 22.49 4.36
CA LEU A 13 -30.42 23.77 3.72
C LEU A 13 -31.71 24.34 4.31
N GLN A 14 -31.66 25.57 4.80
CA GLN A 14 -32.80 26.28 5.36
C GLN A 14 -33.48 27.09 4.24
N ALA A 15 -34.26 26.38 3.45
CA ALA A 15 -35.13 26.99 2.45
C ALA A 15 -36.48 26.24 2.48
N ASP A 16 -37.59 26.95 2.57
CA ASP A 16 -38.92 26.35 2.81
C ASP A 16 -39.39 25.41 1.72
N ASP A 17 -38.92 25.61 0.49
CA ASP A 17 -39.23 24.78 -0.68
C ASP A 17 -38.30 23.56 -0.88
N VAL A 18 -37.28 23.40 -0.04
CA VAL A 18 -36.37 22.26 -0.08
C VAL A 18 -36.23 21.62 1.30
N HIS A 19 -37.29 20.96 1.73
CA HIS A 19 -37.44 20.46 3.09
C HIS A 19 -36.40 19.37 3.53
N TYR A 20 -35.67 18.73 2.61
CA TYR A 20 -34.86 17.52 2.92
C TYR A 20 -33.44 17.52 2.37
N ALA A 21 -32.95 18.63 1.82
CA ALA A 21 -31.59 18.64 1.28
C ALA A 21 -30.53 18.73 2.41
N MET A 22 -29.97 17.58 2.76
CA MET A 22 -28.73 17.52 3.55
C MET A 22 -27.55 17.73 2.59
N LEU A 23 -26.93 18.90 2.66
CA LEU A 23 -25.80 19.28 1.81
C LEU A 23 -24.48 19.24 2.58
N PRO A 24 -23.35 18.98 1.92
CA PRO A 24 -22.05 19.14 2.54
C PRO A 24 -21.86 20.54 3.13
N GLU A 25 -21.30 20.63 4.31
CA GLU A 25 -21.17 21.89 5.06
C GLU A 25 -20.35 22.93 4.29
N LYS A 26 -19.35 22.47 3.52
CA LYS A 26 -18.53 23.34 2.64
C LYS A 26 -19.37 24.13 1.61
N MET A 27 -20.53 23.63 1.20
CA MET A 27 -21.41 24.34 0.26
C MET A 27 -22.00 25.63 0.85
N PHE A 28 -22.17 25.70 2.16
CA PHE A 28 -22.77 26.86 2.83
C PHE A 28 -21.86 28.09 2.89
N SER A 29 -20.58 27.92 2.54
CA SER A 29 -19.69 29.06 2.31
C SER A 29 -19.87 29.72 0.94
N LEU A 30 -20.54 29.05 -0.01
CA LEU A 30 -20.71 29.51 -1.38
C LEU A 30 -21.74 30.63 -1.45
N PRO A 31 -21.49 31.68 -2.29
CA PRO A 31 -22.38 32.84 -2.40
C PRO A 31 -23.83 32.50 -2.77
N LEU A 32 -24.02 31.54 -3.69
CA LEU A 32 -25.35 31.12 -4.14
C LEU A 32 -26.17 30.51 -2.98
N ILE A 33 -25.58 29.62 -2.21
CA ILE A 33 -26.27 28.95 -1.07
C ILE A 33 -26.58 29.94 0.03
N LYS A 34 -25.66 30.87 0.34
CA LYS A 34 -25.91 31.98 1.29
C LYS A 34 -27.03 32.86 0.86
N ALA A 35 -27.08 33.21 -0.43
CA ALA A 35 -28.15 34.05 -0.98
C ALA A 35 -29.53 33.36 -0.91
N MET A 36 -29.57 32.04 -1.14
CA MET A 36 -30.80 31.25 -1.03
C MET A 36 -31.29 31.14 0.44
N GLU A 37 -30.40 30.93 1.38
CA GLU A 37 -30.74 30.91 2.81
C GLU A 37 -31.25 32.31 3.26
N ALA A 38 -30.60 33.38 2.81
CA ALA A 38 -31.03 34.75 3.11
C ALA A 38 -32.39 35.10 2.52
N ALA A 39 -32.72 34.55 1.35
CA ALA A 39 -34.04 34.75 0.72
C ALA A 39 -35.15 33.88 1.34
N GLY A 40 -34.80 32.93 2.22
CA GLY A 40 -35.75 32.04 2.90
C GLY A 40 -36.32 30.92 2.02
N SER A 41 -36.26 31.04 0.70
CA SER A 41 -36.63 29.96 -0.24
C SER A 41 -35.89 30.08 -1.55
N ILE A 42 -35.78 28.98 -2.31
CA ILE A 42 -35.21 28.99 -3.64
C ILE A 42 -36.11 29.78 -4.62
N ALA A 43 -37.42 29.73 -4.43
CA ALA A 43 -38.37 30.50 -5.23
C ALA A 43 -38.19 32.03 -5.05
N SER A 44 -38.04 32.47 -3.77
CA SER A 44 -37.78 33.88 -3.46
C SER A 44 -36.44 34.37 -4.03
N TYR A 45 -35.39 33.50 -3.89
CA TYR A 45 -34.09 33.77 -4.49
C TYR A 45 -34.19 33.92 -6.03
N ALA A 46 -34.88 32.97 -6.70
CA ALA A 46 -35.03 33.00 -8.16
C ALA A 46 -35.70 34.28 -8.63
N LEU A 47 -36.78 34.70 -7.94
CA LEU A 47 -37.50 35.96 -8.24
C LEU A 47 -36.56 37.17 -8.06
N SER A 48 -35.80 37.24 -6.97
CA SER A 48 -34.89 38.36 -6.72
C SER A 48 -33.73 38.43 -7.71
N ALA A 49 -33.28 37.27 -8.19
CA ALA A 49 -32.19 37.13 -9.16
C ALA A 49 -32.65 37.26 -10.61
N GLY A 50 -33.95 37.40 -10.89
CA GLY A 50 -34.50 37.48 -12.24
C GLY A 50 -34.37 36.22 -13.08
N ILE A 51 -34.32 35.04 -12.42
CA ILE A 51 -34.22 33.74 -13.07
C ILE A 51 -35.42 32.85 -12.70
N THR A 52 -35.62 31.80 -13.44
CA THR A 52 -36.69 30.83 -13.15
C THR A 52 -36.29 29.93 -11.97
N TYR A 53 -37.29 29.40 -11.27
CA TYR A 53 -37.08 28.39 -10.22
C TYR A 53 -36.29 27.18 -10.74
N LYS A 54 -36.53 26.74 -11.97
CA LYS A 54 -35.82 25.64 -12.63
C LYS A 54 -34.33 25.95 -12.81
N GLU A 55 -33.99 27.17 -13.21
CA GLU A 55 -32.59 27.62 -13.35
C GLU A 55 -31.90 27.68 -11.98
N ALA A 56 -32.58 28.19 -10.95
CA ALA A 56 -32.05 28.20 -9.59
C ALA A 56 -31.78 26.78 -9.06
N MET A 57 -32.72 25.85 -9.24
CA MET A 57 -32.56 24.44 -8.87
C MET A 57 -31.46 23.75 -9.67
N ALA A 58 -31.30 24.03 -10.95
CA ALA A 58 -30.20 23.51 -11.77
C ALA A 58 -28.84 23.98 -11.24
N ALA A 59 -28.74 25.26 -10.86
CA ALA A 59 -27.50 25.80 -10.26
C ALA A 59 -27.14 25.14 -8.92
N VAL A 60 -28.12 24.91 -8.03
CA VAL A 60 -27.91 24.17 -6.78
C VAL A 60 -27.47 22.73 -7.06
N THR A 61 -28.13 22.09 -8.02
CA THR A 61 -27.79 20.71 -8.41
C THR A 61 -26.38 20.62 -8.96
N LEU A 62 -25.96 21.56 -9.77
CA LEU A 62 -24.58 21.61 -10.29
C LEU A 62 -23.55 21.82 -9.18
N LEU A 63 -23.84 22.76 -8.27
CA LEU A 63 -22.97 22.94 -7.08
C LEU A 63 -22.93 21.69 -6.21
N ARG A 64 -24.07 21.02 -6.01
CA ARG A 64 -24.12 19.77 -5.27
C ARG A 64 -23.28 18.70 -5.94
N MET A 65 -23.33 18.55 -7.25
CA MET A 65 -22.44 17.61 -7.96
C MET A 65 -20.96 17.95 -7.78
N ALA A 66 -20.62 19.22 -7.69
CA ALA A 66 -19.24 19.68 -7.50
C ALA A 66 -18.71 19.52 -6.08
N TYR A 67 -19.56 19.56 -5.05
CA TYR A 67 -19.12 19.53 -3.65
C TYR A 67 -19.61 18.30 -2.87
N ASP A 68 -20.54 17.51 -3.42
CA ASP A 68 -21.08 16.27 -2.87
C ASP A 68 -20.74 15.10 -3.79
N PHE A 69 -19.52 14.60 -3.65
CA PHE A 69 -19.00 13.47 -4.46
C PHE A 69 -19.91 12.25 -4.38
N GLU A 70 -20.42 11.91 -3.19
CA GLU A 70 -21.32 10.77 -2.99
C GLU A 70 -22.63 10.94 -3.74
N TYR A 71 -23.21 12.15 -3.72
CA TYR A 71 -24.39 12.48 -4.48
C TYR A 71 -24.17 12.34 -5.99
N TRP A 72 -23.07 12.91 -6.50
CA TRP A 72 -22.71 12.80 -7.91
C TRP A 72 -22.48 11.34 -8.33
N CYS A 73 -21.77 10.56 -7.51
CA CYS A 73 -21.56 9.13 -7.76
C CYS A 73 -22.88 8.36 -7.83
N ALA A 74 -23.77 8.58 -6.88
CA ALA A 74 -25.06 7.89 -6.82
C ALA A 74 -26.05 8.28 -7.92
N THR A 75 -25.94 9.48 -8.46
CA THR A 75 -26.88 10.00 -9.46
C THR A 75 -26.36 9.91 -10.90
N CYS A 76 -25.07 10.14 -11.11
CA CYS A 76 -24.49 10.29 -12.47
C CYS A 76 -23.52 9.18 -12.85
N VAL A 77 -22.93 8.48 -11.88
CA VAL A 77 -21.91 7.46 -12.18
C VAL A 77 -22.54 6.07 -12.14
N LYS A 78 -22.41 5.31 -13.23
CA LYS A 78 -22.84 3.93 -13.30
C LYS A 78 -21.66 3.00 -13.47
N VAL A 79 -21.67 1.92 -12.70
CA VAL A 79 -20.69 0.83 -12.74
C VAL A 79 -21.38 -0.48 -13.04
N GLN A 80 -20.65 -1.41 -13.61
CA GLN A 80 -21.18 -2.76 -13.82
C GLN A 80 -21.06 -3.57 -12.51
N ASP A 81 -22.19 -4.00 -12.01
CA ASP A 81 -22.23 -4.92 -10.87
C ASP A 81 -21.58 -6.27 -11.23
N LYS A 82 -20.72 -6.75 -10.34
CA LYS A 82 -19.91 -7.94 -10.60
C LYS A 82 -20.75 -9.22 -10.70
N LEU A 83 -21.79 -9.34 -9.91
CA LEU A 83 -22.63 -10.53 -9.82
C LEU A 83 -23.71 -10.53 -10.88
N THR A 84 -24.48 -9.45 -10.98
CA THR A 84 -25.63 -9.35 -11.87
C THR A 84 -25.29 -8.91 -13.30
N LYS A 85 -24.04 -8.40 -13.51
CA LYS A 85 -23.58 -7.78 -14.76
C LYS A 85 -24.40 -6.58 -15.22
N ARG A 86 -25.35 -6.12 -14.43
CA ARG A 86 -26.18 -4.95 -14.72
C ARG A 86 -25.44 -3.65 -14.40
N MET A 87 -25.81 -2.60 -15.09
CA MET A 87 -25.34 -1.24 -14.77
C MET A 87 -26.13 -0.72 -13.56
N VAL A 88 -25.42 -0.38 -12.49
CA VAL A 88 -25.98 0.14 -11.24
C VAL A 88 -25.34 1.47 -10.88
N PRO A 89 -26.05 2.36 -10.16
CA PRO A 89 -25.46 3.58 -9.61
C PRO A 89 -24.24 3.25 -8.73
N PHE A 90 -23.23 4.10 -8.77
CA PHE A 90 -22.03 3.95 -7.96
C PHE A 90 -22.28 4.52 -6.55
N VAL A 91 -22.87 3.71 -5.68
CA VAL A 91 -23.05 4.05 -4.26
C VAL A 91 -21.84 3.53 -3.49
N LEU A 92 -21.15 4.44 -2.79
CA LEU A 92 -19.94 4.10 -2.04
C LEU A 92 -20.28 3.16 -0.88
N ARG A 93 -19.52 2.07 -0.77
CA ARG A 93 -19.58 1.09 0.32
C ARG A 93 -18.55 1.44 1.39
N ARG A 94 -18.64 0.82 2.56
CA ARG A 94 -17.79 1.10 3.72
C ARG A 94 -16.28 1.21 3.39
N PRO A 95 -15.63 0.26 2.68
CA PRO A 95 -14.22 0.39 2.34
C PRO A 95 -13.94 1.54 1.35
N GLN A 96 -14.89 1.85 0.48
CA GLN A 96 -14.79 2.99 -0.44
C GLN A 96 -14.95 4.32 0.30
N LEU A 97 -15.83 4.41 1.28
CA LEU A 97 -15.98 5.58 2.15
C LEU A 97 -14.69 5.86 2.93
N LYS A 98 -14.04 4.83 3.46
CA LYS A 98 -12.75 4.95 4.16
C LYS A 98 -11.64 5.55 3.28
N LEU A 99 -11.52 5.08 2.04
CA LEU A 99 -10.56 5.65 1.09
C LEU A 99 -10.97 7.05 0.65
N PHE A 100 -12.25 7.28 0.41
CA PHE A 100 -12.78 8.60 0.05
C PHE A 100 -12.53 9.62 1.15
N GLU A 101 -12.77 9.28 2.41
CA GLU A 101 -12.46 10.12 3.58
C GLU A 101 -10.99 10.56 3.58
N ALA A 102 -10.07 9.60 3.39
CA ALA A 102 -8.64 9.92 3.33
C ALA A 102 -8.27 10.90 2.22
N MET A 103 -8.95 10.82 1.05
CA MET A 103 -8.70 11.71 -0.09
C MET A 103 -9.39 13.06 0.05
N ILE A 104 -10.64 13.09 0.52
CA ILE A 104 -11.44 14.32 0.58
C ILE A 104 -10.99 15.26 1.70
N ASP A 105 -10.49 14.73 2.80
CA ASP A 105 -9.93 15.51 3.89
C ASP A 105 -8.77 16.40 3.42
N ASP A 106 -7.85 15.81 2.63
CA ASP A 106 -6.73 16.56 2.09
C ASP A 106 -7.17 17.56 1.03
N LEU A 107 -8.07 17.13 0.13
CA LEU A 107 -8.58 18.00 -0.93
C LEU A 107 -9.34 19.22 -0.38
N PHE A 108 -10.19 19.01 0.65
CA PHE A 108 -10.96 20.11 1.25
C PHE A 108 -10.14 20.98 2.23
N ALA A 109 -8.98 20.51 2.63
CA ALA A 109 -8.00 21.29 3.38
C ALA A 109 -6.99 22.01 2.48
N ASP A 110 -7.24 22.06 1.17
CA ASP A 110 -6.37 22.64 0.15
C ASP A 110 -4.93 22.06 0.19
N ARG A 111 -4.82 20.75 0.48
CA ARG A 111 -3.56 20.01 0.47
C ARG A 111 -3.48 19.06 -0.74
N PRO A 112 -2.27 18.73 -1.21
CA PRO A 112 -2.09 17.67 -2.19
C PRO A 112 -2.51 16.31 -1.62
N VAL A 113 -3.26 15.53 -2.39
CA VAL A 113 -3.68 14.18 -1.99
C VAL A 113 -2.56 13.18 -2.29
N ARG A 114 -2.02 12.56 -1.27
CA ARG A 114 -0.94 11.56 -1.37
C ARG A 114 -1.32 10.33 -0.55
N ILE A 115 -1.73 9.26 -1.22
CA ILE A 115 -2.23 8.04 -0.57
C ILE A 115 -1.38 6.83 -0.97
N ILE A 116 -1.02 6.01 0.01
CA ILE A 116 -0.58 4.64 -0.22
C ILE A 116 -1.64 3.69 0.32
N LEU A 117 -2.20 2.86 -0.57
CA LEU A 117 -3.33 1.99 -0.27
C LEU A 117 -2.91 0.52 -0.32
N LEU A 118 -2.84 -0.11 0.84
CA LEU A 118 -2.73 -1.56 0.97
C LEU A 118 -4.12 -2.17 1.11
N LYS A 119 -4.44 -3.13 0.28
CA LYS A 119 -5.83 -3.58 0.13
C LYS A 119 -5.99 -5.07 -0.12
N ALA A 120 -7.12 -5.63 0.30
CA ALA A 120 -7.64 -6.88 -0.24
C ALA A 120 -8.15 -6.67 -1.70
N ARG A 121 -8.38 -7.76 -2.43
CA ARG A 121 -8.77 -7.70 -3.85
C ARG A 121 -10.22 -7.25 -4.09
N GLN A 122 -10.48 -6.71 -5.28
CA GLN A 122 -11.79 -6.66 -5.96
C GLN A 122 -12.97 -5.96 -5.26
N TRP A 123 -12.73 -4.90 -4.50
CA TRP A 123 -13.79 -4.09 -3.86
C TRP A 123 -14.07 -2.76 -4.55
N GLY A 124 -13.42 -2.51 -5.69
CA GLY A 124 -13.64 -1.30 -6.49
C GLY A 124 -12.84 -0.08 -6.06
N GLY A 125 -11.71 -0.25 -5.34
CA GLY A 125 -10.84 0.84 -4.92
C GLY A 125 -10.23 1.58 -6.10
N SER A 126 -9.63 0.89 -7.06
CA SER A 126 -9.07 1.49 -8.28
C SER A 126 -10.12 2.27 -9.08
N THR A 127 -11.36 1.75 -9.12
CA THR A 127 -12.49 2.45 -9.75
C THR A 127 -12.82 3.75 -9.02
N LEU A 128 -12.84 3.74 -7.68
CA LEU A 128 -13.07 4.93 -6.89
C LEU A 128 -12.01 6.01 -7.14
N VAL A 129 -10.73 5.65 -7.14
CA VAL A 129 -9.62 6.58 -7.40
C VAL A 129 -9.79 7.26 -8.76
N GLN A 130 -10.11 6.50 -9.79
CA GLN A 130 -10.29 7.03 -11.14
C GLN A 130 -11.53 7.94 -11.25
N ILE A 131 -12.64 7.56 -10.60
CA ILE A 131 -13.84 8.40 -10.53
C ILE A 131 -13.56 9.70 -9.77
N PHE A 132 -12.77 9.63 -8.68
CA PHE A 132 -12.36 10.80 -7.92
C PHE A 132 -11.50 11.77 -8.75
N MET A 133 -10.53 11.27 -9.50
CA MET A 133 -9.74 12.09 -10.43
C MET A 133 -10.61 12.70 -11.53
N ALA A 134 -11.54 11.92 -12.10
CA ALA A 134 -12.50 12.43 -13.09
C ALA A 134 -13.41 13.52 -12.52
N TRP A 135 -13.84 13.40 -11.27
CA TRP A 135 -14.63 14.41 -10.59
C TRP A 135 -13.88 15.74 -10.45
N ILE A 136 -12.59 15.70 -10.10
CA ILE A 136 -11.74 16.90 -10.07
C ILE A 136 -11.67 17.54 -11.45
N GLN A 137 -11.45 16.75 -12.50
CA GLN A 137 -11.38 17.23 -13.89
C GLN A 137 -12.71 17.82 -14.38
N LEU A 138 -13.83 17.21 -14.02
CA LEU A 138 -15.15 17.66 -14.48
C LEU A 138 -15.61 18.95 -13.79
N PHE A 139 -15.38 19.09 -12.48
CA PHE A 139 -16.00 20.15 -11.70
C PHE A 139 -15.02 21.20 -11.17
N HIS A 140 -13.79 20.82 -10.82
CA HIS A 140 -12.89 21.69 -10.06
C HIS A 140 -11.78 22.32 -10.91
N ARG A 141 -11.17 21.54 -11.83
CA ARG A 141 -9.98 21.98 -12.56
C ARG A 141 -10.12 21.74 -14.06
N ARG A 142 -9.64 22.70 -14.87
CA ARG A 142 -9.46 22.58 -16.33
C ARG A 142 -7.98 22.38 -16.63
N ARG A 143 -7.65 21.73 -17.76
CA ARG A 143 -6.28 21.39 -18.17
C ARG A 143 -5.52 20.61 -17.09
N TRP A 144 -6.26 19.84 -16.29
CA TRP A 144 -5.74 19.05 -15.18
C TRP A 144 -5.55 17.62 -15.64
N HIS A 145 -4.36 17.35 -16.22
CA HIS A 145 -4.08 16.07 -16.85
C HIS A 145 -3.84 14.99 -15.79
N SER A 146 -4.12 13.75 -16.14
CA SER A 146 -3.92 12.60 -15.24
C SER A 146 -3.21 11.46 -15.94
N ALA A 147 -2.42 10.70 -15.17
CA ALA A 147 -1.80 9.46 -15.60
C ALA A 147 -2.36 8.28 -14.81
N ILE A 148 -2.56 7.16 -15.49
CA ILE A 148 -2.91 5.89 -14.86
C ILE A 148 -1.87 4.87 -15.33
N VAL A 149 -1.13 4.31 -14.38
CA VAL A 149 -0.04 3.36 -14.63
C VAL A 149 -0.37 2.04 -13.97
N ALA A 150 -0.36 0.98 -14.76
CA ALA A 150 -0.59 -0.38 -14.30
C ALA A 150 0.59 -1.28 -14.71
N ASP A 151 0.64 -2.50 -14.18
CA ASP A 151 1.65 -3.49 -14.57
C ASP A 151 1.55 -3.86 -16.05
N LEU A 152 0.33 -4.12 -16.54
CA LEU A 152 0.04 -4.58 -17.89
C LEU A 152 -0.87 -3.61 -18.68
N GLU A 153 -0.66 -3.53 -20.00
CA GLU A 153 -1.49 -2.70 -20.90
C GLU A 153 -2.99 -3.10 -20.91
N ASP A 154 -3.31 -4.38 -20.69
CA ASP A 154 -4.70 -4.87 -20.70
C ASP A 154 -5.57 -4.27 -19.59
N GLN A 155 -4.98 -3.87 -18.48
CA GLN A 155 -5.70 -3.18 -17.40
C GLN A 155 -6.19 -1.80 -17.87
N SER A 156 -5.51 -1.17 -18.81
CA SER A 156 -5.89 0.12 -19.39
C SER A 156 -7.23 0.08 -20.15
N ARG A 157 -7.62 -1.09 -20.69
CA ARG A 157 -8.91 -1.27 -21.37
C ARG A 157 -10.11 -1.08 -20.44
N ASN A 158 -10.01 -1.59 -19.20
CA ASN A 158 -11.06 -1.44 -18.21
C ASN A 158 -11.27 0.02 -17.81
N ILE A 159 -10.18 0.77 -17.74
CA ILE A 159 -10.20 2.21 -17.44
C ILE A 159 -10.89 2.98 -18.56
N LYS A 160 -10.55 2.68 -19.80
CA LYS A 160 -11.19 3.28 -20.97
C LYS A 160 -12.72 3.07 -20.96
N ALA A 161 -13.16 1.86 -20.64
CA ALA A 161 -14.58 1.53 -20.55
C ALA A 161 -15.28 2.30 -19.42
N MET A 162 -14.61 2.56 -18.30
CA MET A 162 -15.16 3.35 -17.18
C MET A 162 -15.38 4.80 -17.58
N TYR A 163 -14.39 5.48 -18.15
CA TYR A 163 -14.54 6.88 -18.60
C TYR A 163 -15.59 7.03 -19.68
N SER A 164 -15.69 6.11 -20.63
CA SER A 164 -16.75 6.10 -21.65
C SER A 164 -18.14 5.99 -21.03
N ARG A 165 -18.31 5.13 -20.02
CA ARG A 165 -19.57 5.00 -19.29
C ARG A 165 -19.90 6.26 -18.48
N LEU A 166 -18.89 6.90 -17.90
CA LEU A 166 -19.06 8.12 -17.13
C LEU A 166 -19.58 9.25 -18.03
N ALA A 167 -18.97 9.45 -19.19
CA ALA A 167 -19.43 10.44 -20.17
C ALA A 167 -20.85 10.14 -20.70
N ALA A 168 -21.15 8.87 -20.98
CA ALA A 168 -22.47 8.46 -21.48
C ALA A 168 -23.61 8.64 -20.46
N ASN A 169 -23.32 8.65 -19.17
CA ASN A 169 -24.31 8.81 -18.09
C ASN A 169 -24.30 10.20 -17.45
N HIS A 170 -23.39 11.11 -17.89
CA HIS A 170 -23.39 12.46 -17.37
C HIS A 170 -24.66 13.21 -17.85
N PRO A 171 -25.40 13.87 -16.93
CA PRO A 171 -26.64 14.57 -17.30
C PRO A 171 -26.34 15.72 -18.24
N ARG A 172 -26.89 15.67 -19.46
CA ARG A 172 -26.69 16.71 -20.48
C ARG A 172 -27.30 18.05 -20.09
N GLU A 173 -28.32 18.02 -19.25
CA GLU A 173 -28.98 19.20 -18.69
C GLU A 173 -28.05 20.00 -17.75
N VAL A 174 -27.01 19.32 -17.20
CA VAL A 174 -26.04 19.95 -16.29
C VAL A 174 -24.86 20.50 -17.09
N SER A 175 -24.26 19.65 -17.91
CA SER A 175 -23.16 20.03 -18.81
C SER A 175 -22.93 18.96 -19.87
N THR A 176 -22.38 19.36 -21.02
CA THR A 176 -21.92 18.39 -22.02
C THR A 176 -20.55 17.86 -21.63
N VAL A 177 -20.38 16.55 -21.68
CA VAL A 177 -19.11 15.86 -21.49
C VAL A 177 -18.84 14.96 -22.68
N THR A 178 -17.83 15.32 -23.46
CA THR A 178 -17.42 14.55 -24.64
C THR A 178 -16.06 13.88 -24.35
N PHE A 179 -16.01 12.58 -24.55
CA PHE A 179 -14.84 11.78 -24.31
C PHE A 179 -14.26 11.28 -25.63
N THR A 180 -13.15 11.86 -26.06
CA THR A 180 -12.52 11.60 -27.35
C THR A 180 -11.16 10.91 -27.21
N GLY A 181 -10.62 10.39 -28.32
CA GLY A 181 -9.21 10.07 -28.43
C GLY A 181 -8.35 11.33 -28.45
N PHE A 182 -7.15 11.27 -27.93
CA PHE A 182 -6.18 12.34 -27.99
C PHE A 182 -5.15 12.05 -29.10
N GLU A 183 -4.97 12.98 -30.03
CA GLU A 183 -4.00 12.91 -31.14
C GLU A 183 -3.98 11.56 -31.91
N GLY A 184 -5.18 11.03 -32.22
CA GLY A 184 -5.28 9.72 -32.90
C GLY A 184 -4.88 8.53 -32.04
N SER A 185 -4.41 8.73 -30.81
CA SER A 185 -4.05 7.66 -29.89
C SER A 185 -5.25 6.87 -29.44
N SER A 186 -5.21 5.56 -29.59
CA SER A 186 -6.22 4.68 -29.03
C SER A 186 -6.10 4.55 -27.50
N LYS A 187 -4.97 4.92 -26.93
CA LYS A 187 -4.63 4.81 -25.49
C LYS A 187 -5.07 6.04 -24.74
N ASN A 188 -4.57 7.22 -25.12
CA ASN A 188 -4.85 8.46 -24.40
C ASN A 188 -6.25 9.00 -24.70
N LYS A 189 -6.90 9.55 -23.69
CA LYS A 189 -8.26 10.08 -23.76
C LYS A 189 -8.30 11.54 -23.34
N ARG A 190 -9.27 12.29 -23.86
CA ARG A 190 -9.48 13.71 -23.57
C ARG A 190 -10.93 13.97 -23.21
N ILE A 191 -11.14 14.71 -22.12
CA ILE A 191 -12.41 15.36 -21.81
C ILE A 191 -12.37 16.71 -22.54
N ALA A 192 -13.09 16.81 -23.67
CA ALA A 192 -12.93 17.92 -24.62
C ALA A 192 -13.27 19.29 -24.00
N GLU A 193 -14.40 19.39 -23.31
CA GLU A 193 -14.91 20.64 -22.72
C GLU A 193 -14.05 21.15 -21.55
N ARG A 194 -13.28 20.30 -20.96
CA ARG A 194 -12.39 20.61 -19.82
C ARG A 194 -10.92 20.70 -20.22
N ASP A 195 -10.57 20.29 -21.44
CA ASP A 195 -9.22 20.19 -21.94
C ASP A 195 -8.33 19.34 -21.00
N CYS A 196 -8.88 18.26 -20.48
CA CYS A 196 -8.17 17.34 -19.58
C CYS A 196 -7.81 16.07 -20.33
N ILE A 197 -6.52 15.70 -20.29
CA ILE A 197 -6.00 14.49 -20.93
C ILE A 197 -5.79 13.43 -19.86
N ILE A 198 -6.14 12.19 -20.17
CA ILE A 198 -5.91 11.00 -19.37
C ILE A 198 -4.90 10.13 -20.11
N TYR A 199 -3.67 10.08 -19.60
CA TYR A 199 -2.59 9.27 -20.12
C TYR A 199 -2.67 7.86 -19.52
N LEU A 200 -2.58 6.85 -20.39
CA LEU A 200 -2.55 5.46 -19.98
C LEU A 200 -1.17 4.86 -20.23
N GLY A 201 -0.52 4.42 -19.18
CA GLY A 201 0.82 3.84 -19.24
C GLY A 201 0.91 2.48 -18.57
N SER A 202 2.05 1.85 -18.76
CA SER A 202 2.41 0.62 -18.06
C SER A 202 3.84 0.69 -17.55
N MET A 203 4.16 -0.13 -16.55
CA MET A 203 5.52 -0.31 -16.05
C MET A 203 6.49 -0.71 -17.18
N GLN A 204 6.01 -1.41 -18.21
CA GLN A 204 6.81 -1.85 -19.34
C GLN A 204 7.21 -0.68 -20.29
N LYS A 205 6.40 0.39 -20.36
CA LYS A 205 6.62 1.57 -21.21
C LYS A 205 6.43 2.88 -20.43
N PRO A 206 7.27 3.17 -19.43
CA PRO A 206 7.11 4.36 -18.58
C PRO A 206 7.39 5.67 -19.32
N ASP A 207 8.18 5.64 -20.39
CA ASP A 207 8.60 6.85 -21.14
C ASP A 207 7.41 7.57 -21.78
N ALA A 208 6.32 6.87 -22.05
CA ALA A 208 5.08 7.47 -22.58
C ALA A 208 4.44 8.50 -21.62
N ILE A 209 4.81 8.50 -20.34
CA ILE A 209 4.28 9.40 -19.29
C ILE A 209 5.33 10.41 -18.83
N ARG A 210 6.62 10.12 -18.98
CA ARG A 210 7.71 11.01 -18.53
C ARG A 210 7.66 12.41 -19.14
N SER A 211 7.16 12.53 -20.35
CA SER A 211 7.00 13.81 -21.06
C SER A 211 5.65 14.47 -20.87
N ALA A 212 4.73 13.82 -20.12
CA ALA A 212 3.39 14.33 -19.90
C ALA A 212 3.37 15.25 -18.67
N ASP A 213 2.84 16.46 -18.85
CA ASP A 213 2.58 17.38 -17.74
C ASP A 213 1.31 16.93 -16.99
N VAL A 214 1.49 16.10 -15.95
CA VAL A 214 0.38 15.50 -15.22
C VAL A 214 0.28 16.09 -13.82
N MET A 215 -0.96 16.35 -13.42
CA MET A 215 -1.33 16.88 -12.12
C MET A 215 -1.86 15.80 -11.17
N MET A 216 -2.22 14.65 -11.73
CA MET A 216 -2.76 13.52 -10.97
C MET A 216 -2.21 12.19 -11.49
N ALA A 217 -1.90 11.27 -10.60
CA ALA A 217 -1.41 9.94 -10.95
C ALA A 217 -2.08 8.85 -10.10
N HIS A 218 -2.53 7.79 -10.77
CA HIS A 218 -2.97 6.55 -10.17
C HIS A 218 -2.00 5.43 -10.54
N LEU A 219 -1.26 4.95 -9.56
CA LEU A 219 -0.25 3.88 -9.69
C LEU A 219 -0.87 2.58 -9.17
N SER A 220 -1.30 1.72 -10.09
CA SER A 220 -2.09 0.55 -9.77
C SER A 220 -1.22 -0.70 -9.67
N GLU A 221 -1.44 -1.49 -8.60
CA GLU A 221 -0.78 -2.76 -8.30
C GLU A 221 0.76 -2.66 -8.26
N VAL A 222 1.28 -1.60 -7.63
CA VAL A 222 2.73 -1.30 -7.55
C VAL A 222 3.54 -2.43 -6.90
N GLY A 223 2.96 -3.17 -5.95
CA GLY A 223 3.60 -4.34 -5.35
C GLY A 223 3.86 -5.48 -6.33
N LEU A 224 3.17 -5.51 -7.48
CA LEU A 224 3.35 -6.51 -8.53
C LEU A 224 4.37 -6.09 -9.60
N TRP A 225 4.79 -4.82 -9.60
CA TRP A 225 5.74 -4.32 -10.58
C TRP A 225 7.09 -5.00 -10.43
N ARG A 226 7.53 -5.66 -11.48
CA ARG A 226 8.79 -6.41 -11.49
C ARG A 226 9.95 -5.50 -11.90
N GLN A 227 11.04 -5.59 -11.16
CA GLN A 227 12.31 -5.03 -11.60
C GLN A 227 12.80 -5.82 -12.82
N THR A 228 13.20 -5.10 -13.86
CA THR A 228 13.89 -5.64 -15.05
C THR A 228 15.17 -4.87 -15.27
N ASP A 229 16.08 -5.40 -16.09
CA ASP A 229 17.31 -4.71 -16.46
C ASP A 229 17.00 -3.32 -17.04
N GLY A 230 17.45 -2.29 -16.34
CA GLY A 230 17.23 -0.88 -16.70
C GLY A 230 15.88 -0.27 -16.32
N LYS A 231 14.97 -0.99 -15.64
CA LYS A 231 13.67 -0.45 -15.21
C LYS A 231 13.32 -0.90 -13.80
N ARG A 232 13.43 0.00 -12.83
CA ARG A 232 13.04 -0.24 -11.45
C ARG A 232 11.72 0.47 -11.12
N PRO A 233 10.84 -0.11 -10.29
CA PRO A 233 9.63 0.54 -9.82
C PRO A 233 9.89 1.93 -9.22
N GLU A 234 10.99 2.09 -8.50
CA GLU A 234 11.46 3.34 -7.91
C GLU A 234 11.59 4.45 -8.95
N ASP A 235 12.27 4.16 -10.05
CA ASP A 235 12.58 5.16 -11.10
C ASP A 235 11.31 5.64 -11.80
N VAL A 236 10.36 4.72 -12.01
CA VAL A 236 9.06 5.05 -12.62
C VAL A 236 8.22 5.91 -11.69
N VAL A 237 8.12 5.52 -10.40
CA VAL A 237 7.34 6.30 -9.41
C VAL A 237 7.97 7.67 -9.19
N GLN A 238 9.29 7.77 -9.05
CA GLN A 238 10.00 9.04 -8.89
C GLN A 238 9.81 9.96 -10.10
N SER A 239 9.89 9.40 -11.32
CA SER A 239 9.66 10.16 -12.53
C SER A 239 8.25 10.76 -12.58
N ILE A 240 7.23 9.98 -12.22
CA ILE A 240 5.84 10.44 -12.21
C ILE A 240 5.60 11.43 -11.06
N ALA A 241 6.10 11.12 -9.87
CA ALA A 241 5.97 12.00 -8.71
C ALA A 241 6.67 13.36 -8.94
N GLY A 242 7.77 13.37 -9.70
CA GLY A 242 8.47 14.60 -10.07
C GLY A 242 7.68 15.51 -11.02
N THR A 243 6.71 14.97 -11.78
CA THR A 243 5.84 15.79 -12.64
C THR A 243 4.59 16.29 -11.93
N VAL A 244 4.14 15.62 -10.87
CA VAL A 244 2.92 16.00 -10.12
C VAL A 244 3.28 17.01 -9.02
N PRO A 245 2.85 18.29 -9.13
CA PRO A 245 3.23 19.31 -8.16
C PRO A 245 2.60 19.09 -6.78
N LEU A 246 3.15 19.77 -5.78
CA LEU A 246 2.60 19.79 -4.41
C LEU A 246 1.54 20.89 -4.25
N GLU A 247 0.55 20.88 -5.14
CA GLU A 247 -0.51 21.89 -5.21
C GLU A 247 -1.87 21.29 -4.80
N PRO A 248 -2.81 22.13 -4.32
CA PRO A 248 -4.18 21.69 -4.06
C PRO A 248 -4.79 21.03 -5.30
N TYR A 249 -5.57 19.98 -5.10
CA TYR A 249 -6.18 19.14 -6.14
C TYR A 249 -5.20 18.28 -6.94
N SER A 250 -3.90 18.32 -6.67
CA SER A 250 -2.99 17.30 -7.18
C SER A 250 -3.16 15.99 -6.41
N VAL A 251 -3.05 14.86 -7.12
CA VAL A 251 -3.35 13.54 -6.55
C VAL A 251 -2.28 12.55 -6.93
N ILE A 252 -1.73 11.82 -5.97
CA ILE A 252 -1.04 10.55 -6.24
C ILE A 252 -1.63 9.49 -5.32
N VAL A 253 -2.19 8.45 -5.93
CA VAL A 253 -2.61 7.24 -5.23
C VAL A 253 -1.79 6.07 -5.72
N MET A 254 -1.01 5.48 -4.82
CA MET A 254 -0.26 4.26 -5.03
C MET A 254 -1.02 3.13 -4.36
N GLU A 255 -1.46 2.12 -5.12
CA GLU A 255 -2.24 1.02 -4.56
C GLU A 255 -1.66 -0.35 -4.91
N SER A 256 -1.81 -1.30 -4.01
CA SER A 256 -1.52 -2.72 -4.28
C SER A 256 -2.17 -3.67 -3.29
N THR A 257 -2.32 -4.94 -3.71
CA THR A 257 -2.23 -6.07 -2.79
C THR A 257 -0.77 -6.28 -2.40
N ALA A 258 -0.52 -6.90 -1.25
CA ALA A 258 0.85 -7.20 -0.83
C ALA A 258 1.49 -8.28 -1.71
N LYS A 259 2.79 -8.15 -1.95
CA LYS A 259 3.59 -9.11 -2.71
C LYS A 259 4.95 -9.34 -2.04
N GLY A 260 4.93 -9.65 -0.76
CA GLY A 260 6.12 -9.94 0.02
C GLY A 260 6.80 -8.75 0.68
N ILE A 261 7.73 -9.08 1.53
CA ILE A 261 8.58 -8.14 2.27
C ILE A 261 9.72 -7.68 1.34
N GLY A 262 10.16 -6.42 1.50
CA GLY A 262 11.37 -5.90 0.87
C GLY A 262 11.20 -5.30 -0.52
N ASN A 263 10.06 -5.50 -1.20
CA ASN A 263 9.80 -4.83 -2.47
C ASN A 263 9.56 -3.31 -2.28
N TYR A 264 9.54 -2.58 -3.39
CA TYR A 264 9.36 -1.12 -3.36
C TYR A 264 8.10 -0.68 -2.61
N PHE A 265 6.93 -1.30 -2.89
CA PHE A 265 5.67 -0.95 -2.26
C PHE A 265 5.70 -1.18 -0.74
N HIS A 266 6.29 -2.31 -0.29
CA HIS A 266 6.46 -2.59 1.13
C HIS A 266 7.32 -1.52 1.83
N ARG A 267 8.48 -1.14 1.24
CA ARG A 267 9.34 -0.10 1.80
C ARG A 267 8.61 1.25 1.91
N GLN A 268 7.83 1.63 0.88
CA GLN A 268 7.04 2.87 0.91
C GLN A 268 5.91 2.80 1.94
N TRP A 269 5.27 1.65 2.09
CA TRP A 269 4.26 1.41 3.13
C TRP A 269 4.84 1.60 4.53
N CYS A 270 5.97 0.98 4.84
CA CYS A 270 6.63 1.12 6.13
C CYS A 270 7.01 2.58 6.43
N LYS A 271 7.56 3.31 5.44
CA LYS A 271 7.86 4.74 5.58
C LYS A 271 6.60 5.58 5.86
N ALA A 272 5.50 5.29 5.18
CA ALA A 272 4.25 5.99 5.38
C ALA A 272 3.66 5.75 6.78
N VAL A 273 3.67 4.50 7.25
CA VAL A 273 3.23 4.13 8.61
C VAL A 273 4.13 4.75 9.68
N GLY A 274 5.44 4.81 9.44
CA GLY A 274 6.41 5.45 10.33
C GLY A 274 6.38 7.00 10.31
N GLY A 275 5.57 7.62 9.42
CA GLY A 275 5.54 9.08 9.27
C GLY A 275 6.76 9.66 8.55
N GLU A 276 7.56 8.83 7.88
CA GLU A 276 8.78 9.20 7.17
C GLU A 276 8.53 9.58 5.70
N SER A 277 7.28 9.59 5.26
CA SER A 277 6.89 9.99 3.91
C SER A 277 5.66 10.89 3.93
N GLY A 278 5.46 11.66 2.86
CA GLY A 278 4.27 12.49 2.67
C GLY A 278 3.01 11.72 2.27
N TYR A 279 3.07 10.38 2.21
CA TYR A 279 1.92 9.54 1.87
C TYR A 279 1.13 9.15 3.11
N LYS A 280 -0.21 9.29 3.04
CA LYS A 280 -1.16 8.84 4.06
C LYS A 280 -1.43 7.34 3.84
N PRO A 281 -1.10 6.45 4.79
CA PRO A 281 -1.36 5.02 4.63
C PRO A 281 -2.85 4.72 4.87
N VAL A 282 -3.43 3.94 3.95
CA VAL A 282 -4.81 3.44 4.07
C VAL A 282 -4.78 1.93 3.90
N PHE A 283 -5.34 1.20 4.85
CA PHE A 283 -5.46 -0.25 4.79
C PHE A 283 -6.93 -0.67 4.70
N VAL A 284 -7.24 -1.57 3.76
CA VAL A 284 -8.57 -2.15 3.60
C VAL A 284 -8.49 -3.67 3.77
N PRO A 285 -8.89 -4.18 4.95
CA PRO A 285 -8.95 -5.62 5.20
C PRO A 285 -10.10 -6.29 4.44
N TRP A 286 -9.97 -7.58 4.21
CA TRP A 286 -10.96 -8.35 3.46
C TRP A 286 -12.36 -8.35 4.10
N PHE A 287 -12.45 -8.38 5.43
CA PHE A 287 -13.73 -8.50 6.14
C PHE A 287 -14.58 -7.22 6.15
N GLU A 288 -13.99 -6.06 5.79
CA GLU A 288 -14.74 -4.83 5.54
C GLU A 288 -15.51 -4.87 4.21
N ILE A 289 -15.17 -5.80 3.32
CA ILE A 289 -15.74 -5.89 1.98
C ILE A 289 -17.03 -6.70 2.02
N GLU A 290 -18.16 -6.05 1.79
CA GLU A 290 -19.49 -6.65 1.87
C GLU A 290 -19.70 -7.85 0.93
N LEU A 291 -18.95 -7.88 -0.18
CA LEU A 291 -18.99 -8.98 -1.14
C LEU A 291 -18.45 -10.30 -0.55
N TYR A 292 -17.65 -10.22 0.50
CA TYR A 292 -17.01 -11.36 1.15
C TYR A 292 -17.79 -11.80 2.39
N ARG A 293 -19.08 -12.11 2.18
CA ARG A 293 -19.97 -12.63 3.21
C ARG A 293 -20.75 -13.80 2.64
N LEU A 294 -20.83 -14.86 3.43
CA LEU A 294 -21.63 -16.04 3.12
C LEU A 294 -22.65 -16.25 4.24
N PRO A 295 -23.95 -16.02 3.99
CA PRO A 295 -24.97 -16.19 5.02
C PRO A 295 -25.08 -17.66 5.44
N PHE A 296 -25.53 -17.88 6.68
CA PHE A 296 -25.84 -19.21 7.20
C PHE A 296 -27.22 -19.66 6.75
N LYS A 297 -27.41 -20.96 6.64
CA LYS A 297 -28.71 -21.53 6.29
C LYS A 297 -29.74 -21.38 7.44
N ASN A 298 -29.26 -21.47 8.68
CA ASN A 298 -30.04 -21.36 9.89
C ASN A 298 -29.18 -20.92 11.11
N ASP A 299 -29.85 -20.66 12.25
CA ASP A 299 -29.18 -20.24 13.47
C ASP A 299 -28.31 -21.33 14.11
N GLU A 300 -28.61 -22.60 13.87
CA GLU A 300 -27.82 -23.72 14.38
C GLU A 300 -26.43 -23.76 13.70
N GLU A 301 -26.37 -23.64 12.37
CA GLU A 301 -25.11 -23.53 11.64
C GLU A 301 -24.30 -22.32 12.11
N ARG A 302 -24.95 -21.18 12.37
CA ARG A 302 -24.31 -19.97 12.89
C ARG A 302 -23.72 -20.18 14.28
N ARG A 303 -24.46 -20.84 15.19
CA ARG A 303 -23.96 -21.15 16.56
C ARG A 303 -22.80 -22.14 16.50
N THR A 304 -22.87 -23.19 15.69
CA THR A 304 -21.81 -24.15 15.48
C THR A 304 -20.54 -23.46 14.98
N MET A 305 -20.69 -22.55 14.01
CA MET A 305 -19.59 -21.73 13.52
C MET A 305 -18.95 -20.90 14.62
N ALA A 306 -19.75 -20.21 15.42
CA ALA A 306 -19.26 -19.37 16.52
C ALA A 306 -18.48 -20.18 17.60
N GLY A 307 -18.93 -21.41 17.88
CA GLY A 307 -18.26 -22.32 18.81
C GLY A 307 -16.96 -22.93 18.27
N SER A 308 -16.76 -22.92 16.95
CA SER A 308 -15.64 -23.58 16.27
C SER A 308 -14.55 -22.60 15.77
N LEU A 309 -14.58 -21.34 16.19
CA LEU A 309 -13.59 -20.35 15.76
C LEU A 309 -12.19 -20.73 16.24
N THR A 310 -11.23 -20.71 15.33
CA THR A 310 -9.79 -20.81 15.64
C THR A 310 -9.30 -19.56 16.36
N SER A 311 -8.09 -19.59 16.92
CA SER A 311 -7.47 -18.39 17.54
C SER A 311 -7.34 -17.22 16.56
N HIS A 312 -6.92 -17.49 15.32
CA HIS A 312 -6.85 -16.48 14.26
C HIS A 312 -8.23 -15.90 13.93
N GLU A 313 -9.26 -16.73 13.77
CA GLU A 313 -10.60 -16.26 13.46
C GLU A 313 -11.25 -15.47 14.60
N ARG A 314 -10.95 -15.83 15.85
CA ARG A 314 -11.36 -15.02 17.02
C ARG A 314 -10.71 -13.64 16.98
N HIS A 315 -9.42 -13.57 16.68
CA HIS A 315 -8.72 -12.31 16.51
C HIS A 315 -9.34 -11.46 15.38
N VAL A 316 -9.61 -12.05 14.23
CA VAL A 316 -10.26 -11.36 13.11
C VAL A 316 -11.68 -10.92 13.45
N PHE A 317 -12.42 -11.70 14.25
CA PHE A 317 -13.73 -11.33 14.78
C PHE A 317 -13.64 -10.12 15.72
N GLU A 318 -12.65 -10.07 16.60
CA GLU A 318 -12.34 -8.93 17.47
C GLU A 318 -11.97 -7.67 16.68
N LEU A 319 -11.30 -7.81 15.53
CA LEU A 319 -11.04 -6.71 14.59
C LEU A 319 -12.30 -6.20 13.86
N GLY A 320 -13.45 -6.87 14.04
CA GLY A 320 -14.75 -6.44 13.52
C GLY A 320 -15.29 -7.24 12.32
N ALA A 321 -14.70 -8.40 12.03
CA ALA A 321 -15.30 -9.33 11.06
C ALA A 321 -16.61 -9.91 11.56
N THR A 322 -17.60 -10.10 10.67
CA THR A 322 -18.82 -10.82 11.00
C THR A 322 -18.63 -12.32 10.86
N LEU A 323 -19.48 -13.12 11.51
CA LEU A 323 -19.45 -14.59 11.35
C LEU A 323 -19.68 -15.00 9.88
N GLU A 324 -20.53 -14.26 9.16
CA GLU A 324 -20.79 -14.47 7.74
C GLU A 324 -19.54 -14.19 6.86
N ALA A 325 -18.71 -13.23 7.26
CA ALA A 325 -17.43 -12.98 6.60
C ALA A 325 -16.43 -14.12 6.88
N ILE A 326 -16.32 -14.60 8.12
CA ILE A 326 -15.46 -15.73 8.47
C ILE A 326 -15.94 -17.00 7.78
N ASN A 327 -17.25 -17.23 7.66
CA ASN A 327 -17.82 -18.34 6.92
C ASN A 327 -17.40 -18.29 5.42
N TRP A 328 -17.45 -17.09 4.81
CA TRP A 328 -16.96 -16.90 3.46
C TRP A 328 -15.45 -17.21 3.36
N TYR A 329 -14.64 -16.76 4.29
CA TYR A 329 -13.19 -16.95 4.31
C TYR A 329 -12.82 -18.44 4.37
N ARG A 330 -13.45 -19.20 5.29
CA ARG A 330 -13.29 -20.66 5.38
C ARG A 330 -13.67 -21.35 4.06
N ARG A 331 -14.83 -20.99 3.51
CA ARG A 331 -15.32 -21.60 2.26
C ARG A 331 -14.38 -21.28 1.10
N LYS A 332 -13.93 -20.04 0.99
CA LYS A 332 -13.00 -19.60 -0.05
C LYS A 332 -11.70 -20.39 -0.01
N ARG A 333 -11.13 -20.54 1.17
CA ARG A 333 -9.92 -21.32 1.39
C ARG A 333 -10.08 -22.78 0.94
N HIS A 334 -11.17 -23.43 1.33
CA HIS A 334 -11.42 -24.82 0.99
C HIS A 334 -11.74 -25.05 -0.50
N THR A 335 -12.62 -24.21 -1.06
CA THR A 335 -13.13 -24.43 -2.42
C THR A 335 -12.08 -24.17 -3.50
N ASP A 336 -11.27 -23.14 -3.31
CA ASP A 336 -10.31 -22.70 -4.33
C ASP A 336 -8.87 -23.18 -4.03
N ALA A 337 -8.71 -24.09 -3.06
CA ALA A 337 -7.42 -24.66 -2.65
C ALA A 337 -6.35 -23.58 -2.39
N TYR A 338 -6.76 -22.48 -1.74
CA TYR A 338 -5.82 -21.46 -1.34
C TYR A 338 -4.98 -21.96 -0.16
N ASP A 339 -3.67 -21.87 -0.33
CA ASP A 339 -2.74 -21.99 0.79
C ASP A 339 -2.91 -20.79 1.74
N ASP A 340 -2.58 -20.94 3.01
CA ASP A 340 -2.70 -19.87 4.03
C ASP A 340 -1.98 -18.60 3.64
N TRP A 341 -0.79 -18.73 3.05
CA TRP A 341 -0.02 -17.59 2.58
C TRP A 341 -0.71 -16.81 1.45
N ARG A 342 -1.39 -17.50 0.52
CA ARG A 342 -2.14 -16.84 -0.55
C ARG A 342 -3.37 -16.12 -0.01
N MET A 343 -4.04 -16.74 0.97
CA MET A 343 -5.17 -16.08 1.64
C MET A 343 -4.72 -14.78 2.30
N GLY A 344 -3.62 -14.78 3.05
CA GLY A 344 -3.10 -13.58 3.69
C GLY A 344 -2.62 -12.49 2.72
N CYS A 345 -2.08 -12.85 1.53
CA CYS A 345 -1.72 -11.88 0.50
C CYS A 345 -2.93 -11.24 -0.18
N GLU A 346 -3.90 -12.07 -0.57
CA GLU A 346 -5.03 -11.66 -1.39
C GLU A 346 -6.18 -11.08 -0.54
N PHE A 347 -6.32 -11.59 0.67
CA PHE A 347 -7.37 -11.27 1.64
C PHE A 347 -6.76 -11.05 3.03
N PRO A 348 -5.91 -10.02 3.22
CA PRO A 348 -5.25 -9.75 4.50
C PRO A 348 -6.23 -9.23 5.54
N SER A 349 -6.06 -9.69 6.79
CA SER A 349 -6.79 -9.18 7.96
C SER A 349 -6.13 -7.95 8.57
N ASP A 350 -4.79 -7.90 8.49
CA ASP A 350 -3.96 -6.77 8.94
C ASP A 350 -2.76 -6.55 8.01
N PRO A 351 -2.08 -5.40 8.08
CA PRO A 351 -0.93 -5.11 7.22
C PRO A 351 0.26 -6.05 7.42
N THR A 352 0.45 -6.57 8.62
CA THR A 352 1.56 -7.48 8.94
C THR A 352 1.34 -8.81 8.24
N GLU A 353 0.14 -9.38 8.36
CA GLU A 353 -0.27 -10.58 7.64
C GLU A 353 -0.09 -10.41 6.13
N ALA A 354 -0.53 -9.28 5.59
CA ALA A 354 -0.46 -9.00 4.16
C ALA A 354 0.95 -9.17 3.59
N PHE A 355 1.97 -8.64 4.24
CA PHE A 355 3.34 -8.70 3.75
C PHE A 355 4.07 -9.99 4.16
N GLN A 356 3.77 -10.55 5.33
CA GLN A 356 4.41 -11.79 5.80
C GLN A 356 4.01 -13.02 5.00
N SER A 357 2.87 -13.00 4.32
CA SER A 357 2.30 -14.16 3.66
C SER A 357 2.91 -14.50 2.29
N THR A 358 3.99 -13.84 1.84
CA THR A 358 4.60 -14.11 0.54
C THR A 358 5.92 -14.85 0.65
N GLY A 359 5.93 -16.07 0.13
CA GLY A 359 7.10 -16.92 0.00
C GLY A 359 7.03 -18.18 0.88
N ARG A 360 7.77 -19.21 0.52
CA ARG A 360 8.08 -20.31 1.44
C ARG A 360 8.90 -19.72 2.59
N ARG A 361 8.26 -19.56 3.73
CA ARG A 361 8.95 -19.09 4.93
C ARG A 361 9.93 -20.18 5.35
N ALA A 362 11.19 -19.84 5.50
CA ALA A 362 12.16 -20.73 6.12
C ALA A 362 11.79 -20.99 7.59
N HIS A 363 11.11 -20.02 8.25
CA HIS A 363 10.77 -20.09 9.67
C HIS A 363 9.30 -19.74 9.96
N ASN A 364 8.70 -20.36 10.97
CA ASN A 364 7.35 -20.02 11.44
C ASN A 364 7.33 -18.59 12.01
N PRO A 365 6.40 -17.72 11.55
CA PRO A 365 6.30 -16.34 12.03
C PRO A 365 6.04 -16.18 13.52
N GLU A 366 5.29 -17.10 14.10
CA GLU A 366 5.02 -17.10 15.55
C GLU A 366 6.31 -17.27 16.34
N TYR A 367 7.19 -18.18 15.88
CA TYR A 367 8.51 -18.36 16.49
C TYR A 367 9.40 -17.15 16.27
N VAL A 368 9.43 -16.59 15.06
CA VAL A 368 10.18 -15.35 14.77
C VAL A 368 9.68 -14.19 15.63
N SER A 369 8.35 -14.04 15.77
CA SER A 369 7.76 -13.02 16.64
C SER A 369 8.09 -13.25 18.12
N ALA A 370 8.06 -14.50 18.58
CA ALA A 370 8.47 -14.86 19.94
C ALA A 370 9.96 -14.57 20.19
N MET A 371 10.81 -14.80 19.20
CA MET A 371 12.25 -14.53 19.29
C MET A 371 12.58 -13.04 19.33
N ARG A 372 11.76 -12.16 18.76
CA ARG A 372 11.99 -10.69 18.76
C ARG A 372 12.18 -10.12 20.18
N ARG A 373 11.54 -10.70 21.19
CA ARG A 373 11.69 -10.28 22.60
C ARG A 373 13.10 -10.52 23.18
N TYR A 374 13.89 -11.35 22.53
CA TYR A 374 15.27 -11.68 22.94
C TYR A 374 16.31 -10.88 22.15
N VAL A 375 15.90 -10.09 21.16
CA VAL A 375 16.81 -9.22 20.39
C VAL A 375 17.36 -8.15 21.33
N ARG A 376 18.69 -8.02 21.35
CA ARG A 376 19.45 -7.05 22.14
C ARG A 376 20.40 -6.28 21.22
N ASP A 377 20.76 -5.08 21.61
CA ASP A 377 21.82 -4.35 20.92
C ASP A 377 23.17 -5.03 21.17
N PRO A 378 24.09 -5.04 20.19
CA PRO A 378 25.43 -5.56 20.38
C PRO A 378 26.19 -4.70 21.39
N ILE A 379 27.02 -5.35 22.23
CA ILE A 379 27.89 -4.67 23.19
C ILE A 379 29.07 -3.96 22.53
N ALA A 380 29.45 -4.40 21.31
CA ALA A 380 30.52 -3.79 20.54
C ALA A 380 30.24 -3.97 19.03
N LYS A 381 30.67 -2.94 18.25
CA LYS A 381 30.75 -2.99 16.79
C LYS A 381 32.17 -2.66 16.36
N GLY A 382 32.61 -3.26 15.26
CA GLY A 382 33.97 -3.03 14.75
C GLY A 382 34.32 -3.99 13.60
N ASP A 383 35.59 -4.30 13.48
CA ASP A 383 36.07 -5.35 12.56
C ASP A 383 37.35 -6.00 13.13
N MET A 384 37.69 -7.16 12.60
CA MET A 384 39.00 -7.82 12.85
C MET A 384 40.08 -7.15 11.99
N SER A 385 41.22 -6.84 12.59
CA SER A 385 42.38 -6.26 11.92
C SER A 385 43.63 -7.04 12.29
N ALA A 386 44.50 -7.25 11.32
CA ALA A 386 45.83 -7.83 11.47
C ALA A 386 46.80 -7.08 10.54
N ASP A 387 48.12 -7.36 10.65
CA ASP A 387 49.14 -6.72 9.83
C ASP A 387 49.08 -7.13 8.35
N ALA A 388 48.42 -8.27 8.06
CA ALA A 388 48.10 -8.69 6.69
C ALA A 388 46.64 -9.15 6.56
N PRO A 389 46.03 -9.01 5.39
CA PRO A 389 44.65 -9.43 5.13
C PRO A 389 44.50 -10.95 4.97
N HIS A 390 45.55 -11.67 4.69
CA HIS A 390 45.58 -13.12 4.44
C HIS A 390 46.95 -13.72 4.87
N GLY A 391 47.03 -15.04 4.89
CA GLY A 391 48.26 -15.76 5.25
C GLY A 391 48.44 -15.91 6.77
N LYS A 392 49.62 -16.33 7.18
CA LYS A 392 49.94 -16.54 8.61
C LYS A 392 49.88 -15.25 9.42
N GLU A 393 50.29 -14.15 8.83
CA GLU A 393 50.33 -12.83 9.43
C GLU A 393 48.90 -12.27 9.69
N ALA A 394 47.88 -12.82 9.02
CA ALA A 394 46.48 -12.46 9.26
C ALA A 394 45.91 -13.03 10.57
N ILE A 395 46.59 -14.05 11.16
CA ILE A 395 46.11 -14.79 12.35
C ILE A 395 47.17 -14.92 13.43
N ASP A 396 48.27 -14.21 13.33
CA ASP A 396 49.34 -14.16 14.31
C ASP A 396 49.06 -13.24 15.49
N GLY A 397 50.05 -12.86 16.25
CA GLY A 397 49.94 -11.99 17.43
C GLY A 397 49.48 -10.55 17.12
N SER A 398 49.40 -10.13 15.86
CA SER A 398 48.91 -8.81 15.45
C SER A 398 47.39 -8.73 15.36
N LEU A 399 46.72 -9.90 15.34
CA LEU A 399 45.24 -9.96 15.21
C LEU A 399 44.53 -9.33 16.42
N ARG A 400 43.69 -8.34 16.16
CA ARG A 400 42.93 -7.64 17.20
C ARG A 400 41.55 -7.20 16.67
N PHE A 401 40.62 -7.07 17.59
CA PHE A 401 39.34 -6.38 17.30
C PHE A 401 39.55 -4.87 17.36
N VAL A 402 39.10 -4.17 16.32
CA VAL A 402 39.16 -2.72 16.22
C VAL A 402 37.73 -2.17 16.29
N PRO A 403 37.34 -1.44 17.36
CA PRO A 403 36.02 -0.84 17.48
C PRO A 403 35.74 0.21 16.40
N SER A 404 34.53 0.18 15.83
CA SER A 404 34.03 1.17 14.87
C SER A 404 32.52 1.16 14.89
N ALA A 405 31.87 2.34 14.91
CA ALA A 405 30.42 2.46 14.93
C ALA A 405 29.75 1.85 13.68
N GLU A 406 30.43 1.95 12.54
CA GLU A 406 29.98 1.41 11.24
C GLU A 406 30.60 0.06 10.88
N GLY A 407 31.29 -0.57 11.84
CA GLY A 407 31.98 -1.85 11.61
C GLY A 407 31.02 -2.98 11.28
N PRO A 408 31.38 -3.89 10.35
CA PRO A 408 30.56 -5.01 9.92
C PRO A 408 30.43 -6.14 10.96
N LEU A 409 31.33 -6.22 11.95
CA LEU A 409 31.32 -7.21 13.02
C LEU A 409 30.57 -6.66 14.25
N TRP A 410 29.47 -7.30 14.55
CA TRP A 410 28.65 -7.01 15.74
C TRP A 410 28.86 -8.10 16.77
N ILE A 411 29.15 -7.72 18.01
CA ILE A 411 29.50 -8.64 19.11
C ILE A 411 28.50 -8.46 20.25
N TRP A 412 27.85 -9.54 20.67
CA TRP A 412 26.99 -9.61 21.85
C TRP A 412 27.68 -10.23 23.04
N ALA A 413 28.72 -11.07 22.81
CA ALA A 413 29.64 -11.55 23.85
C ALA A 413 31.03 -11.72 23.27
N HIS A 414 32.06 -11.26 24.01
CA HIS A 414 33.45 -11.54 23.70
C HIS A 414 33.81 -12.98 24.05
N PRO A 415 34.89 -13.56 23.47
CA PRO A 415 35.32 -14.92 23.81
C PRO A 415 35.66 -15.02 25.28
N ASP A 416 35.06 -15.97 25.96
CA ASP A 416 35.43 -16.33 27.31
C ASP A 416 36.59 -17.36 27.27
N ARG A 417 37.73 -16.97 27.80
CA ARG A 417 38.96 -17.80 27.87
C ARG A 417 39.13 -18.50 29.19
N SER A 418 38.26 -18.26 30.16
CA SER A 418 38.35 -18.82 31.50
C SER A 418 37.76 -20.22 31.59
N THR A 419 36.80 -20.54 30.74
CA THR A 419 36.07 -21.81 30.76
C THR A 419 36.63 -22.78 29.72
N ALA A 420 37.26 -23.87 30.16
CA ALA A 420 37.79 -24.88 29.28
C ALA A 420 36.67 -25.79 28.73
N MET A 421 36.26 -25.56 27.52
CA MET A 421 35.33 -26.41 26.77
C MET A 421 35.88 -26.64 25.36
N SER A 422 36.10 -27.90 24.97
CA SER A 422 36.54 -28.22 23.61
C SER A 422 35.50 -27.82 22.59
N ARG A 423 35.93 -27.08 21.56
CA ARG A 423 35.07 -26.58 20.48
C ARG A 423 33.83 -25.86 21.00
N ARG A 424 33.98 -25.03 22.03
CA ARG A 424 32.91 -24.20 22.56
C ARG A 424 32.30 -23.33 21.50
N TYR A 425 33.13 -22.69 20.69
CA TYR A 425 32.69 -21.78 19.64
C TYR A 425 32.69 -22.46 18.27
N ILE A 426 31.67 -22.19 17.50
CA ILE A 426 31.58 -22.55 16.08
C ILE A 426 31.44 -21.25 15.30
N VAL A 427 32.23 -21.07 14.24
CA VAL A 427 32.11 -20.00 13.27
C VAL A 427 31.54 -20.60 11.99
N SER A 428 30.36 -20.18 11.59
CA SER A 428 29.74 -20.57 10.32
C SER A 428 29.80 -19.42 9.33
N MET A 429 30.04 -19.72 8.07
CA MET A 429 30.12 -18.75 7.00
C MET A 429 29.20 -19.17 5.85
N ASP A 430 28.33 -18.22 5.43
CA ASP A 430 27.56 -18.23 4.20
C ASP A 430 28.18 -17.20 3.24
N ILE A 431 28.50 -17.63 2.02
CA ILE A 431 29.23 -16.82 1.04
C ILE A 431 28.25 -16.14 0.09
N GLY A 432 28.24 -14.82 0.10
CA GLY A 432 27.48 -13.98 -0.81
C GLY A 432 28.33 -13.36 -1.92
N GLY A 433 27.75 -12.39 -2.59
CA GLY A 433 28.41 -11.68 -3.71
C GLY A 433 29.18 -10.43 -3.30
N ARG A 434 29.98 -9.90 -4.23
CA ARG A 434 30.89 -8.75 -4.03
C ARG A 434 30.18 -7.40 -4.13
N THR A 435 29.07 -7.33 -4.86
CA THR A 435 28.42 -6.06 -5.18
C THR A 435 27.29 -5.72 -4.23
N PRO A 436 26.96 -4.44 -3.99
CA PRO A 436 25.87 -4.03 -3.11
C PRO A 436 24.48 -4.57 -3.50
N GLY A 437 24.30 -5.07 -4.71
CA GLY A 437 23.05 -5.69 -5.17
C GLY A 437 23.00 -7.21 -5.05
N ALA A 438 24.10 -7.86 -4.66
CA ALA A 438 24.17 -9.29 -4.45
C ALA A 438 23.77 -9.68 -3.02
N ASP A 439 23.67 -10.99 -2.75
CA ASP A 439 23.47 -11.49 -1.40
C ASP A 439 24.68 -11.19 -0.50
N TRP A 440 24.43 -11.02 0.79
CA TRP A 440 25.46 -10.72 1.77
C TRP A 440 26.32 -11.95 2.07
N SER A 441 27.64 -11.76 2.20
CA SER A 441 28.45 -12.71 2.94
C SER A 441 28.22 -12.53 4.43
N VAL A 442 27.87 -13.61 5.13
CA VAL A 442 27.54 -13.59 6.56
C VAL A 442 28.40 -14.62 7.32
N ILE A 443 29.02 -14.15 8.41
CA ILE A 443 29.75 -15.01 9.33
C ILE A 443 29.05 -14.92 10.68
N SER A 444 28.66 -16.06 11.26
CA SER A 444 28.02 -16.15 12.58
C SER A 444 28.87 -16.92 13.55
N VAL A 445 28.97 -16.43 14.77
CA VAL A 445 29.66 -17.12 15.87
C VAL A 445 28.63 -17.65 16.85
N ILE A 446 28.68 -18.97 17.09
CA ILE A 446 27.76 -19.68 17.95
C ILE A 446 28.52 -20.17 19.20
N ASP A 447 28.07 -19.76 20.38
CA ASP A 447 28.53 -20.32 21.68
C ASP A 447 27.65 -21.50 22.06
N ARG A 448 28.26 -22.64 22.29
CA ARG A 448 27.62 -23.89 22.65
C ARG A 448 27.64 -24.18 24.15
N TYR A 449 28.15 -23.30 24.98
CA TYR A 449 28.33 -23.52 26.40
C TYR A 449 27.06 -24.05 27.08
N TRP A 450 25.94 -23.38 26.84
CA TRP A 450 24.67 -23.74 27.48
C TRP A 450 24.08 -25.08 27.06
N LEU A 451 24.49 -25.64 25.92
CA LEU A 451 24.09 -26.99 25.53
C LEU A 451 24.59 -28.07 26.51
N ALA A 452 25.72 -27.84 27.14
CA ALA A 452 26.27 -28.77 28.15
C ALA A 452 25.44 -28.82 29.45
N GLU A 453 24.63 -27.77 29.69
CA GLU A 453 23.76 -27.63 30.86
C GLU A 453 22.26 -27.78 30.50
N GLY A 454 21.94 -28.32 29.33
CA GLY A 454 20.57 -28.54 28.89
C GLY A 454 19.86 -27.28 28.38
N GLY A 455 20.60 -26.19 28.12
CA GLY A 455 20.10 -24.96 27.48
C GLY A 455 20.18 -25.03 25.96
N VAL A 456 20.22 -23.86 25.31
CA VAL A 456 20.33 -23.70 23.86
C VAL A 456 21.61 -22.95 23.50
N GLU A 457 22.08 -23.15 22.28
CA GLU A 457 23.18 -22.41 21.70
C GLU A 457 22.79 -20.91 21.49
N GLU A 458 23.77 -20.03 21.62
CA GLU A 458 23.59 -18.59 21.43
C GLU A 458 24.46 -18.08 20.28
N CYS A 459 23.86 -17.28 19.36
CA CYS A 459 24.61 -16.51 18.39
C CYS A 459 25.15 -15.25 19.07
N ILE A 460 26.48 -15.21 19.27
CA ILE A 460 27.14 -14.17 20.07
C ILE A 460 27.92 -13.13 19.27
N ALA A 461 28.13 -13.38 17.96
CA ALA A 461 28.65 -12.37 17.05
C ALA A 461 28.21 -12.65 15.62
N THR A 462 28.08 -11.58 14.85
CA THR A 462 27.77 -11.66 13.41
C THR A 462 28.59 -10.63 12.65
N TRP A 463 29.27 -11.04 11.60
CA TRP A 463 29.90 -10.18 10.61
C TRP A 463 29.09 -10.26 9.32
N ARG A 464 28.83 -9.11 8.66
CA ARG A 464 28.05 -9.04 7.43
C ARG A 464 28.60 -7.95 6.52
N PHE A 465 29.07 -8.32 5.34
CA PHE A 465 29.62 -7.38 4.37
C PHE A 465 29.62 -7.96 2.94
N HIS A 466 29.80 -7.08 1.93
CA HIS A 466 30.09 -7.46 0.56
C HIS A 466 31.60 -7.38 0.36
N LEU A 467 32.26 -8.52 0.26
CA LEU A 467 33.70 -8.61 0.12
C LEU A 467 34.07 -9.67 -0.93
N ASP A 468 35.28 -9.57 -1.47
CA ASP A 468 35.83 -10.63 -2.28
C ASP A 468 35.85 -11.93 -1.49
N GLN A 469 35.50 -13.05 -2.14
CA GLN A 469 35.29 -14.34 -1.47
C GLN A 469 36.54 -14.81 -0.71
N ASP A 470 37.73 -14.65 -1.32
CA ASP A 470 38.99 -15.03 -0.67
C ASP A 470 39.23 -14.21 0.61
N LEU A 471 38.96 -12.90 0.55
CA LEU A 471 39.09 -12.03 1.72
C LEU A 471 38.01 -12.29 2.79
N ALA A 472 36.79 -12.65 2.36
CA ALA A 472 35.71 -13.00 3.29
C ALA A 472 36.03 -14.30 4.05
N VAL A 473 36.63 -15.30 3.39
CA VAL A 473 37.10 -16.52 4.06
C VAL A 473 38.18 -16.20 5.08
N TRP A 474 39.14 -15.32 4.75
CA TRP A 474 40.15 -14.88 5.72
C TRP A 474 39.56 -14.15 6.93
N LYS A 475 38.47 -13.36 6.74
CA LYS A 475 37.70 -12.78 7.84
C LYS A 475 37.12 -13.85 8.74
N ALA A 476 36.55 -14.91 8.17
CA ALA A 476 36.04 -16.02 8.94
C ALA A 476 37.15 -16.72 9.77
N VAL A 477 38.33 -16.90 9.16
CA VAL A 477 39.51 -17.46 9.87
C VAL A 477 39.98 -16.53 11.00
N GLN A 478 40.02 -15.21 10.78
CA GLN A 478 40.37 -14.22 11.81
C GLN A 478 39.37 -14.25 12.98
N ILE A 479 38.10 -14.30 12.69
CA ILE A 479 37.03 -14.37 13.70
C ILE A 479 37.12 -15.71 14.47
N ALA A 480 37.34 -16.82 13.78
CA ALA A 480 37.53 -18.11 14.41
C ALA A 480 38.76 -18.12 15.37
N LYS A 481 39.87 -17.51 14.94
CA LYS A 481 41.08 -17.35 15.77
C LYS A 481 40.79 -16.48 17.00
N TYR A 482 40.08 -15.40 16.84
CA TYR A 482 39.68 -14.50 17.93
C TYR A 482 38.82 -15.22 18.98
N TYR A 483 37.88 -16.07 18.53
CA TYR A 483 37.03 -16.91 19.40
C TYR A 483 37.68 -18.26 19.75
N CYS A 484 38.91 -18.19 20.22
CA CYS A 484 39.65 -19.35 20.83
C CYS A 484 39.84 -20.54 19.88
N ASP A 485 40.27 -20.28 18.64
CA ASP A 485 40.44 -21.30 17.62
C ASP A 485 39.15 -22.11 17.37
N ALA A 486 38.07 -21.38 17.18
CA ALA A 486 36.73 -21.92 16.94
C ALA A 486 36.69 -22.87 15.74
N LEU A 487 35.81 -23.87 15.79
CA LEU A 487 35.56 -24.72 14.64
C LEU A 487 34.95 -23.87 13.50
N LEU A 488 35.66 -23.77 12.37
CA LEU A 488 35.19 -23.08 11.20
C LEU A 488 34.41 -24.02 10.28
N VAL A 489 33.20 -23.63 9.93
CA VAL A 489 32.32 -24.31 8.98
C VAL A 489 31.96 -23.34 7.85
N VAL A 490 32.33 -23.68 6.65
CA VAL A 490 32.02 -22.88 5.46
C VAL A 490 31.00 -23.64 4.60
N GLU A 491 29.93 -22.97 4.19
CA GLU A 491 28.95 -23.57 3.28
C GLU A 491 29.59 -23.78 1.91
N ALA A 492 29.59 -25.03 1.45
CA ALA A 492 30.12 -25.41 0.14
C ALA A 492 29.00 -25.37 -0.90
N ASN A 493 28.42 -24.18 -1.12
CA ASN A 493 27.53 -23.97 -2.26
C ASN A 493 28.35 -24.00 -3.54
N SER A 494 27.81 -24.61 -4.57
CA SER A 494 28.43 -24.60 -5.89
C SER A 494 28.69 -23.15 -6.30
N LEU A 495 29.91 -22.74 -6.20
CA LEU A 495 30.44 -21.54 -6.83
C LEU A 495 30.71 -21.94 -8.28
N ASP A 496 29.67 -21.90 -9.13
CA ASP A 496 29.80 -21.97 -10.59
C ASP A 496 30.21 -20.61 -11.16
#